data_f580cec03aa87eca94bef1700a59683e
#
_entry.id   f580cec03aa87eca94bef1700a59683e
#
_cell.length_a   1.000
_cell.length_b   1.000
_cell.length_c   1.000
_cell.angle_alpha   90.00
_cell.angle_beta   90.00
_cell.angle_gamma   90.00
#
_symmetry.space_group_name_H-M   'P 1'
#
loop_
_entity.id
_entity.type
_entity.pdbx_description
1 polymer ?
#
loop_
_entity_poly.entity_id
_entity_poly.type
_entity_poly.pdbx_seq_one_letter_code
_entity_poly.pdbx_strand_id
1 'polypeptide(L)'
;MTRALVLFAHPCPESFSAALHARVVGTLERRGWQVDDCDLNAENFQPVLTETERRGYHDDPANIAAVQPYVQRLRAADALVMVFPVWNFGYPAILK
;
A
#
# COMPACT_ATOMS: atom_id res chain seq x y z
N MET A 1 18.11 10.53 1.23
CA MET A 1 16.85 11.28 1.24
C MET A 1 15.79 10.46 1.96
N THR A 2 15.01 11.09 2.81
CA THR A 2 13.97 10.42 3.57
C THR A 2 12.81 10.02 2.64
N ARG A 3 12.41 8.77 2.71
CA ARG A 3 11.40 8.20 1.82
C ARG A 3 10.18 7.74 2.62
N ALA A 4 9.00 8.16 2.19
CA ALA A 4 7.73 7.71 2.73
C ALA A 4 7.02 6.83 1.72
N LEU A 5 6.55 5.67 2.16
CA LEU A 5 5.62 4.84 1.40
C LEU A 5 4.21 5.20 1.85
N VAL A 6 3.39 5.67 0.92
CA VAL A 6 2.00 6.02 1.19
C VAL A 6 1.11 4.96 0.57
N LEU A 7 0.48 4.14 1.41
CA LEU A 7 -0.48 3.14 0.96
C LEU A 7 -1.88 3.76 0.98
N PHE A 8 -2.51 3.81 -0.17
CA PHE A 8 -3.85 4.37 -0.32
C PHE A 8 -4.81 3.28 -0.79
N ALA A 9 -5.95 3.17 -0.12
CA ALA A 9 -6.93 2.12 -0.38
C ALA A 9 -8.35 2.68 -0.43
N HIS A 10 -8.74 3.20 -1.58
CA HIS A 10 -10.14 3.55 -1.89
C HIS A 10 -10.31 3.56 -3.41
N PRO A 11 -11.40 2.96 -3.93
CA PRO A 11 -11.59 2.87 -5.37
C PRO A 11 -12.12 4.16 -6.02
N CYS A 12 -12.70 5.07 -5.23
CA CYS A 12 -13.36 6.26 -5.78
C CYS A 12 -12.51 7.51 -5.63
N PRO A 13 -12.17 8.19 -6.76
CA PRO A 13 -11.32 9.39 -6.69
C PRO A 13 -12.01 10.60 -6.05
N GLU A 14 -13.33 10.60 -5.95
CA GLU A 14 -14.12 11.67 -5.32
C GLU A 14 -14.35 11.45 -3.82
N SER A 15 -13.78 10.40 -3.24
CA SER A 15 -14.00 10.06 -1.83
C SER A 15 -13.25 11.01 -0.89
N PHE A 16 -13.69 11.02 0.37
CA PHE A 16 -12.98 11.74 1.43
C PHE A 16 -11.55 11.18 1.61
N SER A 17 -11.41 9.86 1.55
CA SER A 17 -10.09 9.22 1.64
C SER A 17 -9.17 9.69 0.52
N ALA A 18 -9.68 9.88 -0.69
CA ALA A 18 -8.89 10.40 -1.80
C ALA A 18 -8.44 11.84 -1.55
N ALA A 19 -9.27 12.66 -0.94
CA ALA A 19 -8.91 14.03 -0.56
C ALA A 19 -7.80 14.02 0.49
N LEU A 20 -7.90 13.15 1.48
CA LEU A 20 -6.84 12.97 2.49
C LEU A 20 -5.54 12.48 1.86
N HIS A 21 -5.62 11.53 0.96
CA HIS A 21 -4.46 10.98 0.24
C HIS A 21 -3.72 12.10 -0.50
N ALA A 22 -4.44 12.91 -1.26
CA ALA A 22 -3.83 14.03 -2.00
C ALA A 22 -3.14 15.02 -1.04
N ARG A 23 -3.76 15.27 0.11
CA ARG A 23 -3.20 16.18 1.12
C ARG A 23 -1.93 15.62 1.74
N VAL A 24 -1.92 14.33 2.04
CA VAL A 24 -0.74 13.65 2.62
C VAL A 24 0.42 13.71 1.64
N VAL A 25 0.21 13.30 0.39
CA VAL A 25 1.27 13.29 -0.63
C VAL A 25 1.82 14.70 -0.85
N GLY A 26 0.94 15.68 -1.04
CA GLY A 26 1.36 17.06 -1.26
C GLY A 26 2.13 17.64 -0.07
N THR A 27 1.72 17.32 1.14
CA THR A 27 2.38 17.82 2.34
C THR A 27 3.79 17.22 2.49
N LEU A 28 3.92 15.92 2.27
CA LEU A 28 5.22 15.25 2.34
C LEU A 28 6.19 15.81 1.29
N GLU A 29 5.71 15.98 0.06
CA GLU A 29 6.53 16.54 -1.01
C GLU A 29 6.99 17.97 -0.70
N ARG A 30 6.11 18.81 -0.18
CA ARG A 30 6.47 20.18 0.21
C ARG A 30 7.50 20.20 1.34
N ARG A 31 7.54 19.14 2.16
CA ARG A 31 8.51 19.00 3.25
C ARG A 31 9.81 18.34 2.81
N GLY A 32 9.98 18.06 1.52
CA GLY A 32 11.22 17.51 0.97
C GLY A 32 11.32 16.00 1.09
N TRP A 33 10.26 15.30 1.43
CA TRP A 33 10.24 13.83 1.43
C TRP A 33 10.18 13.30 0.01
N GLN A 34 10.87 12.20 -0.24
CA GLN A 34 10.65 11.41 -1.43
C GLN A 34 9.43 10.51 -1.17
N VAL A 35 8.39 10.64 -2.01
CA VAL A 35 7.14 9.91 -1.81
C VAL A 35 7.03 8.76 -2.80
N ASP A 36 6.86 7.55 -2.27
CA ASP A 36 6.44 6.39 -3.05
C ASP A 36 4.94 6.26 -2.86
N ASP A 37 4.18 6.73 -3.85
CA ASP A 37 2.72 6.77 -3.79
C ASP A 37 2.15 5.45 -4.30
N CYS A 38 1.64 4.63 -3.39
CA CYS A 38 1.12 3.30 -3.68
C CYS A 38 -0.40 3.28 -3.56
N ASP A 39 -1.07 3.55 -4.68
CA ASP A 39 -2.53 3.44 -4.77
C ASP A 39 -2.89 2.00 -5.11
N LEU A 40 -3.27 1.22 -4.10
CA LEU A 40 -3.49 -0.22 -4.24
C LEU A 40 -4.58 -0.55 -5.25
N ASN A 41 -5.66 0.25 -5.31
CA ASN A 41 -6.73 0.04 -6.29
C ASN A 41 -6.26 0.36 -7.71
N ALA A 42 -5.55 1.48 -7.90
CA ALA A 42 -5.04 1.87 -9.21
C ALA A 42 -3.99 0.89 -9.73
N GLU A 43 -3.17 0.33 -8.84
CA GLU A 43 -2.16 -0.66 -9.19
C GLU A 43 -2.74 -2.07 -9.35
N ASN A 44 -4.04 -2.22 -9.12
CA ASN A 44 -4.73 -3.50 -9.21
C ASN A 44 -4.07 -4.57 -8.32
N PHE A 45 -3.72 -4.19 -7.11
CA PHE A 45 -3.12 -5.10 -6.14
C PHE A 45 -4.06 -6.27 -5.86
N GLN A 46 -3.53 -7.49 -5.85
CA GLN A 46 -4.30 -8.72 -5.64
C GLN A 46 -4.16 -9.23 -4.21
N PRO A 47 -5.11 -8.92 -3.32
CA PRO A 47 -4.99 -9.29 -1.91
C PRO A 47 -5.40 -10.72 -1.62
N VAL A 48 -6.03 -11.41 -2.56
CA VAL A 48 -6.56 -12.76 -2.32
C VAL A 48 -5.43 -13.78 -2.41
N LEU A 49 -5.28 -14.58 -1.37
CA LEU A 49 -4.29 -15.65 -1.31
C LEU A 49 -4.69 -16.76 -2.30
N THR A 50 -3.83 -17.06 -3.24
CA THR A 50 -4.06 -18.14 -4.20
C THR A 50 -3.73 -19.49 -3.60
N GLU A 51 -4.18 -20.56 -4.24
CA GLU A 51 -3.83 -21.93 -3.82
C GLU A 51 -2.31 -22.12 -3.83
N THR A 52 -1.65 -21.67 -4.88
CA THR A 52 -0.19 -21.79 -5.01
C THR A 52 0.53 -21.06 -3.89
N GLU A 53 0.10 -19.84 -3.59
CA GLU A 53 0.68 -19.06 -2.50
C GLU A 53 0.42 -19.72 -1.14
N ARG A 54 -0.77 -20.27 -0.93
CA ARG A 54 -1.08 -20.95 0.32
C ARG A 54 -0.24 -22.21 0.53
N ARG A 55 -0.05 -22.98 -0.53
CA ARG A 55 0.76 -24.21 -0.46
C ARG A 55 2.23 -23.90 -0.20
N GLY A 56 2.75 -22.81 -0.77
CA GLY A 56 4.14 -22.39 -0.59
C GLY A 56 4.34 -21.39 0.55
N TYR A 57 3.37 -21.21 1.44
CA TYR A 57 3.38 -20.13 2.43
C TYR A 57 4.64 -20.13 3.31
N HIS A 58 5.15 -21.28 3.62
CA HIS A 58 6.34 -21.42 4.47
C HIS A 58 7.65 -21.66 3.70
N ASP A 59 7.61 -21.58 2.38
CA ASP A 59 8.78 -21.83 1.53
C ASP A 59 9.55 -20.53 1.28
N ASP A 60 10.39 -20.15 2.22
CA ASP A 60 11.21 -18.95 2.14
C ASP A 60 12.46 -19.21 1.26
N PRO A 61 12.83 -18.35 0.32
CA PRO A 61 12.23 -17.03 0.02
C PRO A 61 11.15 -17.05 -1.07
N ALA A 62 10.79 -18.21 -1.60
CA ALA A 62 9.83 -18.33 -2.71
C ALA A 62 8.45 -17.77 -2.33
N ASN A 63 8.11 -17.78 -1.05
CA ASN A 63 6.81 -17.33 -0.55
C ASN A 63 6.55 -15.83 -0.74
N ILE A 64 7.56 -15.03 -1.02
CA ILE A 64 7.39 -13.60 -1.26
C ILE A 64 7.44 -13.23 -2.75
N ALA A 65 7.67 -14.20 -3.63
CA ALA A 65 7.87 -13.92 -5.06
C ALA A 65 6.74 -13.13 -5.68
N ALA A 66 5.49 -13.46 -5.36
CA ALA A 66 4.31 -12.80 -5.93
C ALA A 66 4.18 -11.34 -5.49
N VAL A 67 4.75 -10.97 -4.34
CA VAL A 67 4.65 -9.62 -3.78
C VAL A 67 6.01 -8.93 -3.68
N GLN A 68 7.03 -9.49 -4.31
CA GLN A 68 8.40 -8.97 -4.23
C GLN A 68 8.51 -7.46 -4.51
N PRO A 69 7.85 -6.89 -5.52
CA PRO A 69 7.95 -5.44 -5.75
C PRO A 69 7.44 -4.63 -4.55
N TYR A 70 6.38 -5.09 -3.89
CA TYR A 70 5.83 -4.40 -2.72
C TYR A 70 6.73 -4.57 -1.49
N VAL A 71 7.33 -5.73 -1.33
CA VAL A 71 8.31 -5.97 -0.27
C VAL A 71 9.49 -5.00 -0.41
N GLN A 72 9.98 -4.80 -1.63
CA GLN A 72 11.07 -3.87 -1.89
C GLN A 72 10.69 -2.43 -1.56
N ARG A 73 9.48 -2.01 -1.92
CA ARG A 73 8.99 -0.67 -1.61
C ARG A 73 8.89 -0.45 -0.10
N LEU A 74 8.38 -1.44 0.61
CA LEU A 74 8.26 -1.37 2.06
C LEU A 74 9.64 -1.30 2.73
N ARG A 75 10.58 -2.10 2.28
CA ARG A 75 11.94 -2.11 2.85
C ARG A 75 12.72 -0.83 2.56
N ALA A 76 12.42 -0.18 1.45
CA ALA A 76 13.09 1.07 1.07
C ALA A 76 12.55 2.29 1.83
N ALA A 77 11.40 2.16 2.48
CA ALA A 77 10.74 3.28 3.14
C ALA A 77 11.30 3.54 4.53
N ASP A 78 11.44 4.82 4.87
CA ASP A 78 11.77 5.25 6.24
C ASP A 78 10.52 5.47 7.07
N ALA A 79 9.39 5.73 6.41
CA ALA A 79 8.10 5.92 7.07
C ALA A 79 6.99 5.28 6.23
N LEU A 80 5.96 4.80 6.91
CA LEU A 80 4.78 4.21 6.29
C LEU A 80 3.56 5.04 6.68
N VAL A 81 2.81 5.51 5.68
CA VAL A 81 1.54 6.19 5.89
C VAL A 81 0.45 5.39 5.19
N MET A 82 -0.62 5.08 5.93
CA MET A 82 -1.76 4.36 5.37
C MET A 82 -2.98 5.26 5.38
N VAL A 83 -3.62 5.42 4.22
CA VAL A 83 -4.83 6.23 4.06
C VAL A 83 -5.94 5.31 3.55
N PHE A 84 -6.98 5.12 4.36
CA PHE A 84 -8.04 4.17 4.03
C PHE A 84 -9.33 4.52 4.78
N PRO A 85 -10.50 4.12 4.25
CA PRO A 85 -11.75 4.22 5.00
C PRO A 85 -11.86 3.05 5.99
N VAL A 86 -12.59 3.27 7.08
CA VAL A 86 -12.93 2.18 8.00
C VAL A 86 -14.21 1.53 7.50
N TRP A 87 -14.10 0.31 6.99
CA TRP A 87 -15.23 -0.48 6.51
C TRP A 87 -15.32 -1.76 7.35
N ASN A 88 -16.53 -2.06 7.81
CA ASN A 88 -16.77 -3.25 8.67
C ASN A 88 -15.78 -3.30 9.84
N PHE A 89 -15.62 -2.16 10.52
CA PHE A 89 -14.80 -2.01 11.73
C PHE A 89 -13.30 -2.24 11.53
N GLY A 90 -12.80 -2.17 10.30
CA GLY A 90 -11.39 -2.41 10.05
C GLY A 90 -10.91 -1.90 8.70
N TYR A 91 -9.79 -2.44 8.26
CA TYR A 91 -9.22 -2.10 6.97
C TYR A 91 -10.08 -2.60 5.83
N PRO A 92 -10.10 -1.91 4.67
CA PRO A 92 -10.64 -2.51 3.45
C PRO A 92 -9.88 -3.79 3.10
N ALA A 93 -10.55 -4.73 2.43
CA ALA A 93 -9.96 -6.02 2.09
C ALA A 93 -8.64 -5.91 1.34
N ILE A 94 -8.52 -4.93 0.46
CA ILE A 94 -7.32 -4.76 -0.37
C ILE A 94 -6.07 -4.40 0.47
N LEU A 95 -6.27 -3.83 1.66
CA LEU A 95 -5.17 -3.43 2.53
C LEU A 95 -4.76 -4.55 3.51
N LYS A 96 -5.60 -5.53 3.70
CA LYS A 96 -5.30 -6.66 4.57
C LYS A 96 -4.29 -7.62 3.97
#